data_6ea0ac15eeebe42fd4d64414552637b7
#
_entry.id   6ea0ac15eeebe42fd4d64414552637b7
#
_cell.length_a   1.000
_cell.length_b   1.000
_cell.length_c   1.000
_cell.angle_alpha   90.00
_cell.angle_beta   90.00
_cell.angle_gamma   90.00
#
_symmetry.space_group_name_H-M   'P 1'
#
loop_
_entity.id
_entity.type
_entity.pdbx_description
1 polymer ?
#
loop_
_entity_poly.entity_id
_entity_poly.type
_entity_poly.pdbx_seq_one_letter_code
_entity_poly.pdbx_strand_id
1 'polypeptide(L)'
;MRRAGIAPLAAMLGLIAACAPALREPPPVADLGQAPARSPIETPRASEVDRVLREADTSYARRPDAAAVGRALDLYLAAARADEARIEGLLGAAEASAWLIEHEPDGDRRAALATEAVQACQWCQRRAPASIDCKYRLALALGLQARERRSTGVDALPRIISLLEEVIAKAPRLDDAGPHRVLALLYLRAPGWPTGPGDPEIALEHARKADELAPGNPENLLALGEALAAAGSPEPARLAHTRAGELAKALAESGNPDAREWADAAARALRALR
;
A
#
# COMPACT_ATOMS: atom_id res chain seq x y z
N MET A 1 -68.80 23.26 -9.93
CA MET A 1 -68.04 22.88 -8.73
C MET A 1 -67.24 21.63 -9.08
N ARG A 2 -65.93 21.77 -9.44
CA ARG A 2 -65.02 20.64 -9.70
C ARG A 2 -63.87 20.76 -8.73
N ARG A 3 -63.77 19.79 -7.82
CA ARG A 3 -62.68 19.69 -6.83
C ARG A 3 -61.44 19.15 -7.56
N ALA A 4 -60.36 19.94 -7.56
CA ALA A 4 -59.05 19.50 -7.96
C ALA A 4 -58.42 18.71 -6.81
N GLY A 5 -58.05 17.44 -7.09
CA GLY A 5 -57.32 16.59 -6.17
C GLY A 5 -55.82 16.92 -6.21
N ILE A 6 -55.28 17.21 -5.02
CA ILE A 6 -53.83 17.37 -4.81
C ILE A 6 -53.26 15.99 -4.64
N ALA A 7 -52.40 15.55 -5.57
CA ALA A 7 -51.61 14.35 -5.41
C ALA A 7 -50.40 14.62 -4.50
N PRO A 8 -50.04 13.71 -3.59
CA PRO A 8 -48.90 13.91 -2.72
C PRO A 8 -47.58 13.64 -3.47
N LEU A 9 -46.69 14.61 -3.42
CA LEU A 9 -45.27 14.50 -3.83
C LEU A 9 -44.54 13.74 -2.72
N ALA A 10 -44.54 12.44 -2.79
CA ALA A 10 -43.72 11.59 -1.92
C ALA A 10 -42.92 10.63 -2.78
N ALA A 11 -41.64 10.55 -2.51
CA ALA A 11 -40.65 9.61 -3.04
C ALA A 11 -39.62 10.20 -4.00
N MET A 12 -38.66 10.93 -3.46
CA MET A 12 -37.27 10.93 -3.97
C MET A 12 -36.30 11.33 -2.85
N LEU A 13 -36.17 10.47 -1.86
CA LEU A 13 -35.07 10.48 -0.89
C LEU A 13 -34.57 9.04 -0.74
N GLY A 14 -33.71 8.64 -1.63
CA GLY A 14 -33.17 7.28 -1.54
C GLY A 14 -32.10 7.00 -2.60
N LEU A 15 -31.01 7.77 -2.61
CA LEU A 15 -29.81 7.39 -3.41
C LEU A 15 -28.62 8.31 -3.06
N ILE A 16 -28.24 8.38 -1.77
CA ILE A 16 -26.93 8.91 -1.39
C ILE A 16 -26.37 7.98 -0.31
N ALA A 17 -25.92 6.79 -0.70
CA ALA A 17 -25.13 5.92 0.17
C ALA A 17 -24.28 4.95 -0.65
N ALA A 18 -23.55 5.48 -1.64
CA ALA A 18 -22.60 4.69 -2.42
C ALA A 18 -21.21 5.36 -2.47
N CYS A 19 -20.82 6.06 -1.39
CA CYS A 19 -19.52 6.72 -1.32
C CYS A 19 -18.62 6.02 -0.31
N ALA A 20 -17.40 5.71 -0.74
CA ALA A 20 -16.22 5.26 -0.02
C ALA A 20 -16.13 3.77 0.37
N PRO A 21 -15.92 2.84 -0.58
CA PRO A 21 -15.56 1.46 -0.23
C PRO A 21 -14.26 1.33 0.58
N ALA A 22 -13.35 2.31 0.48
CA ALA A 22 -12.08 2.33 1.22
C ALA A 22 -12.23 2.49 2.75
N LEU A 23 -13.36 3.02 3.22
CA LEU A 23 -13.61 3.30 4.64
C LEU A 23 -14.70 2.40 5.24
N ARG A 24 -15.17 1.41 4.50
CA ARG A 24 -16.15 0.45 5.03
C ARG A 24 -15.56 -0.37 6.16
N GLU A 25 -16.43 -0.78 7.08
CA GLU A 25 -16.04 -1.78 8.09
C GLU A 25 -15.53 -3.05 7.39
N PRO A 26 -14.39 -3.59 7.85
CA PRO A 26 -13.90 -4.85 7.31
C PRO A 26 -14.88 -5.97 7.65
N PRO A 27 -15.02 -6.99 6.79
CA PRO A 27 -15.78 -8.19 7.10
C PRO A 27 -15.17 -8.88 8.33
N PRO A 28 -15.88 -9.87 8.94
CA PRO A 28 -15.29 -10.69 9.99
C PRO A 28 -13.93 -11.25 9.56
N VAL A 29 -12.98 -11.35 10.50
CA VAL A 29 -11.63 -11.86 10.21
C VAL A 29 -11.64 -13.25 9.61
N ALA A 30 -12.65 -14.05 9.95
CA ALA A 30 -12.87 -15.39 9.40
C ALA A 30 -13.09 -15.37 7.87
N ASP A 31 -13.61 -14.27 7.33
CA ASP A 31 -13.91 -14.14 5.90
C ASP A 31 -12.74 -13.55 5.08
N LEU A 32 -11.67 -13.13 5.75
CA LEU A 32 -10.46 -12.67 5.06
C LEU A 32 -9.79 -13.84 4.30
N GLY A 33 -9.40 -13.61 3.07
CA GLY A 33 -8.74 -14.62 2.25
C GLY A 33 -9.68 -15.62 1.58
N GLN A 34 -11.00 -15.44 1.67
CA GLN A 34 -11.99 -16.28 1.02
C GLN A 34 -12.35 -15.81 -0.41
N ALA A 35 -11.44 -15.10 -1.06
CA ALA A 35 -11.66 -14.70 -2.45
C ALA A 35 -11.85 -15.95 -3.35
N PRO A 36 -12.84 -15.96 -4.26
CA PRO A 36 -13.23 -17.15 -5.01
C PRO A 36 -12.14 -17.79 -5.90
N ALA A 37 -11.02 -17.12 -6.07
CA ALA A 37 -9.89 -17.60 -6.89
C ALA A 37 -8.81 -18.35 -6.09
N ARG A 38 -8.93 -18.48 -4.75
CA ARG A 38 -7.93 -19.13 -3.90
C ARG A 38 -8.58 -20.27 -3.09
N SER A 39 -7.86 -21.39 -2.98
CA SER A 39 -8.27 -22.46 -2.07
C SER A 39 -7.89 -22.06 -0.64
N PRO A 40 -8.85 -21.86 0.27
CA PRO A 40 -8.55 -21.43 1.63
C PRO A 40 -7.69 -22.50 2.34
N ILE A 41 -6.62 -22.03 3.00
CA ILE A 41 -5.84 -22.85 3.92
C ILE A 41 -6.68 -23.05 5.19
N GLU A 42 -6.72 -24.29 5.67
CA GLU A 42 -7.39 -24.62 6.93
C GLU A 42 -6.80 -23.76 8.07
N THR A 43 -7.68 -23.26 8.95
CA THR A 43 -7.25 -22.45 10.09
C THR A 43 -6.46 -23.32 11.07
N PRO A 44 -5.19 -23.00 11.35
CA PRO A 44 -4.36 -23.79 12.26
C PRO A 44 -4.86 -23.65 13.71
N ARG A 45 -4.40 -24.54 14.58
CA ARG A 45 -4.59 -24.37 16.03
C ARG A 45 -3.72 -23.23 16.53
N ALA A 46 -4.14 -22.55 17.60
CA ALA A 46 -3.38 -21.46 18.20
C ALA A 46 -1.91 -21.84 18.52
N SER A 47 -1.69 -23.08 18.97
CA SER A 47 -0.34 -23.62 19.25
C SER A 47 0.54 -23.82 18.01
N GLU A 48 -0.01 -23.73 16.80
CA GLU A 48 0.69 -23.91 15.54
C GLU A 48 1.00 -22.60 14.83
N VAL A 49 0.49 -21.47 15.32
CA VAL A 49 0.58 -20.14 14.68
C VAL A 49 2.03 -19.76 14.38
N ASP A 50 2.95 -19.95 15.32
CA ASP A 50 4.37 -19.62 15.09
C ASP A 50 5.00 -20.45 13.95
N ARG A 51 4.61 -21.72 13.82
CA ARG A 51 5.07 -22.56 12.71
C ARG A 51 4.53 -22.05 11.38
N VAL A 52 3.23 -21.71 11.35
CA VAL A 52 2.59 -21.19 10.13
C VAL A 52 3.16 -19.84 9.72
N LEU A 53 3.44 -18.94 10.66
CA LEU A 53 4.10 -17.67 10.37
C LEU A 53 5.50 -17.88 9.77
N ARG A 54 6.32 -18.76 10.33
CA ARG A 54 7.64 -19.07 9.74
C ARG A 54 7.53 -19.70 8.35
N GLU A 55 6.54 -20.52 8.09
CA GLU A 55 6.28 -21.08 6.76
C GLU A 55 5.86 -19.98 5.78
N ALA A 56 5.05 -19.03 6.23
CA ALA A 56 4.66 -17.85 5.46
C ALA A 56 5.89 -16.99 5.10
N ASP A 57 6.75 -16.68 6.09
CA ASP A 57 7.98 -15.91 5.87
C ASP A 57 8.90 -16.61 4.86
N THR A 58 9.06 -17.94 4.99
CA THR A 58 9.85 -18.73 4.05
C THR A 58 9.28 -18.68 2.63
N SER A 59 7.96 -18.71 2.51
CA SER A 59 7.27 -18.63 1.21
C SER A 59 7.40 -17.22 0.61
N TYR A 60 7.28 -16.18 1.43
CA TYR A 60 7.43 -14.79 1.01
C TYR A 60 8.87 -14.46 0.56
N ALA A 61 9.87 -15.04 1.21
CA ALA A 61 11.28 -14.88 0.83
C ALA A 61 11.61 -15.46 -0.56
N ARG A 62 10.73 -16.25 -1.16
CA ARG A 62 10.93 -16.82 -2.51
C ARG A 62 10.59 -15.87 -3.65
N ARG A 63 10.38 -14.58 -3.37
CA ARG A 63 10.23 -13.59 -4.46
C ARG A 63 11.37 -13.71 -5.48
N PRO A 64 11.08 -13.59 -6.78
CA PRO A 64 9.84 -13.12 -7.40
C PRO A 64 8.82 -14.22 -7.80
N ASP A 65 8.78 -15.36 -7.12
CA ASP A 65 7.80 -16.43 -7.37
C ASP A 65 6.40 -16.00 -6.86
N ALA A 66 5.53 -15.52 -7.75
CA ALA A 66 4.20 -15.04 -7.40
C ALA A 66 3.31 -16.13 -6.75
N ALA A 67 3.49 -17.41 -7.11
CA ALA A 67 2.75 -18.50 -6.49
C ALA A 67 3.20 -18.70 -5.04
N ALA A 68 4.50 -18.56 -4.77
CA ALA A 68 5.03 -18.64 -3.40
C ALA A 68 4.54 -17.46 -2.54
N VAL A 69 4.50 -16.24 -3.09
CA VAL A 69 3.96 -15.07 -2.37
C VAL A 69 2.46 -15.21 -2.12
N GLY A 70 1.70 -15.74 -3.09
CA GLY A 70 0.28 -16.06 -2.90
C GLY A 70 0.06 -17.06 -1.77
N ARG A 71 0.89 -18.12 -1.70
CA ARG A 71 0.87 -19.06 -0.58
C ARG A 71 1.21 -18.38 0.75
N ALA A 72 2.20 -17.48 0.76
CA ALA A 72 2.54 -16.72 1.96
C ALA A 72 1.35 -15.90 2.47
N LEU A 73 0.65 -15.19 1.57
CA LEU A 73 -0.56 -14.44 1.91
C LEU A 73 -1.62 -15.33 2.57
N ASP A 74 -1.90 -16.49 1.98
CA ASP A 74 -2.90 -17.43 2.54
C ASP A 74 -2.51 -17.97 3.92
N LEU A 75 -1.22 -18.26 4.14
CA LEU A 75 -0.67 -18.67 5.44
C LEU A 75 -0.75 -17.55 6.48
N TYR A 76 -0.39 -16.32 6.14
CA TYR A 76 -0.52 -15.15 7.02
C TYR A 76 -1.96 -14.92 7.45
N LEU A 77 -2.91 -14.99 6.52
CA LEU A 77 -4.33 -14.86 6.82
C LEU A 77 -4.85 -16.03 7.67
N ALA A 78 -4.38 -17.26 7.43
CA ALA A 78 -4.71 -18.42 8.28
C ALA A 78 -4.20 -18.23 9.72
N ALA A 79 -2.97 -17.74 9.90
CA ALA A 79 -2.42 -17.40 11.21
C ALA A 79 -3.24 -16.30 11.91
N ALA A 80 -3.64 -15.26 11.17
CA ALA A 80 -4.46 -14.17 11.69
C ALA A 80 -5.86 -14.63 12.15
N ARG A 81 -6.44 -15.64 11.48
CA ARG A 81 -7.71 -16.24 11.92
C ARG A 81 -7.56 -17.11 13.16
N ALA A 82 -6.40 -17.76 13.32
CA ALA A 82 -6.15 -18.71 14.41
C ALA A 82 -5.88 -18.04 15.76
N ASP A 83 -5.34 -16.84 15.76
CA ASP A 83 -4.99 -16.12 16.99
C ASP A 83 -5.37 -14.63 16.85
N GLU A 84 -6.44 -14.25 17.55
CA GLU A 84 -6.95 -12.89 17.51
C GLU A 84 -6.13 -11.89 18.35
N ALA A 85 -5.27 -12.38 19.24
CA ALA A 85 -4.40 -11.51 20.05
C ALA A 85 -3.18 -11.02 19.26
N ARG A 86 -2.86 -11.63 18.13
CA ARG A 86 -1.65 -11.36 17.35
C ARG A 86 -1.96 -10.57 16.08
N ILE A 87 -0.99 -9.75 15.68
CA ILE A 87 -1.08 -8.90 14.49
C ILE A 87 -0.11 -9.31 13.37
N GLU A 88 0.86 -10.18 13.65
CA GLU A 88 1.93 -10.53 12.72
C GLU A 88 1.39 -11.12 11.41
N GLY A 89 0.36 -11.99 11.49
CA GLY A 89 -0.30 -12.51 10.31
C GLY A 89 -0.99 -11.43 9.48
N LEU A 90 -1.55 -10.39 10.11
CA LEU A 90 -2.18 -9.27 9.39
C LEU A 90 -1.15 -8.35 8.75
N LEU A 91 -0.02 -8.12 9.41
CA LEU A 91 1.10 -7.35 8.87
C LEU A 91 1.74 -8.06 7.67
N GLY A 92 2.03 -9.35 7.80
CA GLY A 92 2.58 -10.15 6.70
C GLY A 92 1.61 -10.27 5.52
N ALA A 93 0.30 -10.40 5.79
CA ALA A 93 -0.72 -10.41 4.74
C ALA A 93 -0.76 -9.07 3.97
N ALA A 94 -0.64 -7.95 4.66
CA ALA A 94 -0.58 -6.64 4.02
C ALA A 94 0.66 -6.50 3.11
N GLU A 95 1.82 -6.99 3.57
CA GLU A 95 3.07 -6.95 2.82
C GLU A 95 3.03 -7.86 1.59
N ALA A 96 2.58 -9.10 1.75
CA ALA A 96 2.43 -10.04 0.64
C ALA A 96 1.40 -9.55 -0.40
N SER A 97 0.29 -8.95 0.06
CA SER A 97 -0.70 -8.35 -0.84
C SER A 97 -0.12 -7.18 -1.63
N ALA A 98 0.66 -6.30 -0.98
CA ALA A 98 1.29 -5.17 -1.64
C ALA A 98 2.20 -5.64 -2.79
N TRP A 99 3.04 -6.64 -2.52
CA TRP A 99 3.90 -7.22 -3.55
C TRP A 99 3.08 -7.86 -4.69
N LEU A 100 2.04 -8.64 -4.37
CA LEU A 100 1.19 -9.27 -5.39
C LEU A 100 0.48 -8.24 -6.26
N ILE A 101 0.00 -7.13 -5.70
CA ILE A 101 -0.66 -6.06 -6.46
C ILE A 101 0.28 -5.45 -7.52
N GLU A 102 1.57 -5.31 -7.21
CA GLU A 102 2.56 -4.77 -8.16
C GLU A 102 2.86 -5.75 -9.31
N HIS A 103 2.65 -7.06 -9.11
CA HIS A 103 3.03 -8.12 -10.05
C HIS A 103 1.82 -8.81 -10.73
N GLU A 104 0.59 -8.51 -10.31
CA GLU A 104 -0.62 -9.09 -10.91
C GLU A 104 -1.00 -8.32 -12.19
N PRO A 105 -1.03 -8.97 -13.36
CA PRO A 105 -1.40 -8.30 -14.61
C PRO A 105 -2.89 -7.96 -14.73
N ASP A 106 -3.75 -8.72 -14.06
CA ASP A 106 -5.21 -8.54 -14.12
C ASP A 106 -5.69 -7.44 -13.19
N GLY A 107 -6.36 -6.41 -13.72
CA GLY A 107 -6.82 -5.24 -12.99
C GLY A 107 -7.88 -5.55 -11.93
N ASP A 108 -8.79 -6.47 -12.20
CA ASP A 108 -9.86 -6.83 -11.25
C ASP A 108 -9.27 -7.61 -10.08
N ARG A 109 -8.29 -8.46 -10.34
CA ARG A 109 -7.53 -9.17 -9.30
C ARG A 109 -6.70 -8.21 -8.46
N ARG A 110 -6.00 -7.24 -9.06
CA ARG A 110 -5.29 -6.18 -8.30
C ARG A 110 -6.24 -5.43 -7.38
N ALA A 111 -7.41 -5.01 -7.90
CA ALA A 111 -8.41 -4.30 -7.13
C ALA A 111 -9.00 -5.13 -5.98
N ALA A 112 -9.14 -6.45 -6.17
CA ALA A 112 -9.57 -7.38 -5.13
C ALA A 112 -8.50 -7.52 -4.04
N LEU A 113 -7.23 -7.75 -4.42
CA LEU A 113 -6.09 -7.83 -3.51
C LEU A 113 -5.93 -6.54 -2.70
N ALA A 114 -6.07 -5.37 -3.34
CA ALA A 114 -5.98 -4.08 -2.64
C ALA A 114 -7.11 -3.90 -1.61
N THR A 115 -8.30 -4.39 -1.91
CA THR A 115 -9.41 -4.37 -0.96
C THR A 115 -9.14 -5.28 0.23
N GLU A 116 -8.63 -6.49 -0.01
CA GLU A 116 -8.26 -7.46 1.03
C GLU A 116 -7.12 -6.92 1.91
N ALA A 117 -6.11 -6.27 1.32
CA ALA A 117 -5.03 -5.62 2.05
C ALA A 117 -5.55 -4.54 3.02
N VAL A 118 -6.49 -3.68 2.56
CA VAL A 118 -7.13 -2.68 3.42
C VAL A 118 -7.87 -3.34 4.58
N GLN A 119 -8.63 -4.40 4.32
CA GLN A 119 -9.38 -5.12 5.35
C GLN A 119 -8.46 -5.75 6.40
N ALA A 120 -7.36 -6.40 5.98
CA ALA A 120 -6.36 -6.95 6.88
C ALA A 120 -5.72 -5.86 7.76
N CYS A 121 -5.36 -4.72 7.17
CA CYS A 121 -4.79 -3.58 7.91
C CYS A 121 -5.80 -2.93 8.88
N GLN A 122 -7.09 -2.86 8.52
CA GLN A 122 -8.14 -2.39 9.42
C GLN A 122 -8.28 -3.31 10.63
N TRP A 123 -8.22 -4.62 10.45
CA TRP A 123 -8.17 -5.58 11.56
C TRP A 123 -6.90 -5.45 12.40
N CYS A 124 -5.73 -5.24 11.76
CA CYS A 124 -4.49 -4.93 12.47
C CYS A 124 -4.67 -3.73 13.40
N GLN A 125 -5.23 -2.64 12.89
CA GLN A 125 -5.47 -1.43 13.67
C GLN A 125 -6.52 -1.63 14.79
N ARG A 126 -7.52 -2.46 14.60
CA ARG A 126 -8.49 -2.81 15.64
C ARG A 126 -7.86 -3.62 16.77
N ARG A 127 -7.00 -4.61 16.44
CA ARG A 127 -6.29 -5.45 17.42
C ARG A 127 -5.23 -4.66 18.18
N ALA A 128 -4.54 -3.76 17.49
CA ALA A 128 -3.47 -2.95 18.06
C ALA A 128 -3.59 -1.47 17.66
N PRO A 129 -4.52 -0.70 18.27
CA PRO A 129 -4.79 0.70 17.87
C PRO A 129 -3.58 1.63 18.00
N ALA A 130 -2.65 1.32 18.92
CA ALA A 130 -1.43 2.07 19.13
C ALA A 130 -0.27 1.66 18.21
N SER A 131 -0.39 0.55 17.46
CA SER A 131 0.67 0.05 16.59
C SER A 131 0.94 1.00 15.44
N ILE A 132 2.19 1.42 15.34
CA ILE A 132 2.68 2.26 14.25
C ILE A 132 2.76 1.47 12.95
N ASP A 133 3.16 0.19 13.02
CA ASP A 133 3.21 -0.70 11.86
C ASP A 133 1.82 -0.90 11.23
N CYS A 134 0.77 -1.13 12.06
CA CYS A 134 -0.59 -1.23 11.55
C CYS A 134 -1.05 0.06 10.84
N LYS A 135 -0.70 1.23 11.38
CA LYS A 135 -1.02 2.53 10.76
C LYS A 135 -0.29 2.71 9.44
N TYR A 136 1.00 2.39 9.41
CA TYR A 136 1.82 2.47 8.21
C TYR A 136 1.29 1.55 7.11
N ARG A 137 1.08 0.27 7.42
CA ARG A 137 0.53 -0.71 6.46
C ARG A 137 -0.87 -0.33 5.97
N LEU A 138 -1.72 0.26 6.83
CA LEU A 138 -3.03 0.77 6.40
C LEU A 138 -2.89 1.93 5.41
N ALA A 139 -1.97 2.86 5.64
CA ALA A 139 -1.71 3.95 4.70
C ALA A 139 -1.26 3.44 3.33
N LEU A 140 -0.35 2.46 3.30
CA LEU A 140 0.09 1.81 2.06
C LEU A 140 -1.07 1.12 1.34
N ALA A 141 -1.85 0.31 2.05
CA ALA A 141 -2.98 -0.43 1.48
C ALA A 141 -4.06 0.50 0.90
N LEU A 142 -4.36 1.60 1.58
CA LEU A 142 -5.29 2.63 1.08
C LEU A 142 -4.75 3.31 -0.19
N GLY A 143 -3.44 3.59 -0.26
CA GLY A 143 -2.79 4.13 -1.46
C GLY A 143 -2.89 3.18 -2.65
N LEU A 144 -2.60 1.90 -2.44
CA LEU A 144 -2.75 0.87 -3.47
C LEU A 144 -4.20 0.73 -3.92
N GLN A 145 -5.16 0.74 -3.00
CA GLN A 145 -6.58 0.67 -3.35
C GLN A 145 -7.03 1.91 -4.15
N ALA A 146 -6.57 3.10 -3.79
CA ALA A 146 -6.87 4.33 -4.52
C ALA A 146 -6.30 4.31 -5.94
N ARG A 147 -5.14 3.69 -6.15
CA ARG A 147 -4.54 3.49 -7.47
C ARG A 147 -5.37 2.56 -8.35
N GLU A 148 -5.82 1.43 -7.80
CA GLU A 148 -6.60 0.45 -8.55
C GLU A 148 -8.07 0.88 -8.72
N ARG A 149 -8.62 1.68 -7.79
CA ARG A 149 -9.98 2.19 -7.80
C ARG A 149 -10.01 3.69 -7.53
N ARG A 150 -9.86 4.50 -8.54
CA ARG A 150 -9.78 5.98 -8.43
C ARG A 150 -10.95 6.61 -7.67
N SER A 151 -12.13 5.99 -7.69
CA SER A 151 -13.30 6.46 -6.94
C SER A 151 -13.12 6.42 -5.43
N THR A 152 -12.15 5.66 -4.91
CA THR A 152 -11.84 5.61 -3.48
C THR A 152 -10.78 6.64 -3.07
N GLY A 153 -10.09 7.25 -4.03
CA GLY A 153 -8.95 8.13 -3.78
C GLY A 153 -9.32 9.42 -3.03
N VAL A 154 -10.43 10.05 -3.42
CA VAL A 154 -10.83 11.34 -2.83
C VAL A 154 -10.99 11.25 -1.32
N ASP A 155 -11.64 10.18 -0.84
CA ASP A 155 -11.86 9.96 0.60
C ASP A 155 -10.65 9.36 1.30
N ALA A 156 -9.80 8.61 0.58
CA ALA A 156 -8.63 7.96 1.13
C ALA A 156 -7.44 8.91 1.36
N LEU A 157 -7.21 9.88 0.46
CA LEU A 157 -6.04 10.75 0.50
C LEU A 157 -5.86 11.48 1.84
N PRO A 158 -6.86 12.16 2.43
CA PRO A 158 -6.70 12.82 3.73
C PRO A 158 -6.34 11.81 4.84
N ARG A 159 -6.92 10.61 4.78
CA ARG A 159 -6.66 9.56 5.77
C ARG A 159 -5.24 9.01 5.64
N ILE A 160 -4.75 8.80 4.41
CA ILE A 160 -3.37 8.34 4.16
C ILE A 160 -2.37 9.36 4.72
N ILE A 161 -2.56 10.65 4.40
CA ILE A 161 -1.68 11.73 4.88
C ILE A 161 -1.64 11.73 6.42
N SER A 162 -2.82 11.78 7.07
CA SER A 162 -2.90 11.78 8.54
C SER A 162 -2.22 10.57 9.18
N LEU A 163 -2.40 9.36 8.62
CA LEU A 163 -1.73 8.15 9.13
C LEU A 163 -0.21 8.25 8.98
N LEU A 164 0.29 8.70 7.84
CA LEU A 164 1.73 8.83 7.60
C LEU A 164 2.37 9.91 8.46
N GLU A 165 1.69 11.03 8.69
CA GLU A 165 2.16 12.08 9.61
C GLU A 165 2.26 11.56 11.05
N GLU A 166 1.26 10.78 11.52
CA GLU A 166 1.33 10.13 12.83
C GLU A 166 2.51 9.14 12.92
N VAL A 167 2.78 8.39 11.85
CA VAL A 167 3.91 7.46 11.79
C VAL A 167 5.23 8.22 11.80
N ILE A 168 5.38 9.28 11.01
CA ILE A 168 6.57 10.13 10.95
C ILE A 168 6.88 10.73 12.34
N ALA A 169 5.86 11.21 13.05
CA ALA A 169 6.04 11.80 14.37
C ALA A 169 6.61 10.82 15.41
N LYS A 170 6.40 9.50 15.23
CA LYS A 170 6.80 8.48 16.20
C LYS A 170 7.95 7.60 15.71
N ALA A 171 8.00 7.31 14.43
CA ALA A 171 8.95 6.38 13.83
C ALA A 171 9.36 6.83 12.40
N PRO A 172 10.04 7.99 12.25
CA PRO A 172 10.36 8.55 10.93
C PRO A 172 11.29 7.67 10.08
N ARG A 173 12.02 6.73 10.72
CA ARG A 173 12.93 5.77 10.07
C ARG A 173 12.30 4.41 9.78
N LEU A 174 11.02 4.21 10.09
CA LEU A 174 10.32 2.96 9.81
C LEU A 174 10.45 2.63 8.32
N ASP A 175 10.73 1.36 7.99
CA ASP A 175 10.85 0.88 6.61
C ASP A 175 11.81 1.76 5.78
N ASP A 176 13.01 2.01 6.33
CA ASP A 176 14.03 2.88 5.72
C ASP A 176 13.49 4.25 5.30
N ALA A 177 12.80 4.93 6.22
CA ALA A 177 12.12 6.20 5.99
C ALA A 177 10.94 6.10 4.99
N GLY A 178 10.34 4.93 4.88
CA GLY A 178 9.17 4.65 4.05
C GLY A 178 8.01 5.63 4.19
N PRO A 179 7.64 6.10 5.39
CA PRO A 179 6.58 7.09 5.54
C PRO A 179 6.82 8.39 4.76
N HIS A 180 8.05 8.89 4.74
CA HIS A 180 8.44 10.04 3.93
C HIS A 180 8.44 9.70 2.44
N ARG A 181 8.99 8.55 2.04
CA ARG A 181 8.96 8.06 0.65
C ARG A 181 7.53 7.99 0.12
N VAL A 182 6.61 7.43 0.90
CA VAL A 182 5.20 7.26 0.49
C VAL A 182 4.50 8.61 0.36
N LEU A 183 4.73 9.57 1.28
CA LEU A 183 4.19 10.93 1.13
C LEU A 183 4.72 11.63 -0.12
N ALA A 184 6.01 11.50 -0.41
CA ALA A 184 6.59 12.04 -1.63
C ALA A 184 5.86 11.53 -2.87
N LEU A 185 5.70 10.21 -2.98
CA LEU A 185 5.00 9.58 -4.10
C LEU A 185 3.50 9.95 -4.15
N LEU A 186 2.85 10.12 -3.00
CA LEU A 186 1.47 10.56 -2.92
C LEU A 186 1.32 11.97 -3.49
N TYR A 187 2.13 12.93 -3.03
CA TYR A 187 2.06 14.32 -3.51
C TYR A 187 2.44 14.46 -5.00
N LEU A 188 3.27 13.56 -5.53
CA LEU A 188 3.58 13.51 -6.97
C LEU A 188 2.42 12.98 -7.82
N ARG A 189 1.66 12.01 -7.31
CA ARG A 189 0.67 11.24 -8.09
C ARG A 189 -0.77 11.68 -7.86
N ALA A 190 -1.05 12.34 -6.73
CA ALA A 190 -2.36 12.90 -6.47
C ALA A 190 -2.66 14.07 -7.42
N PRO A 191 -3.95 14.30 -7.74
CA PRO A 191 -4.32 15.53 -8.46
C PRO A 191 -3.89 16.76 -7.68
N GLY A 192 -3.45 17.79 -8.41
CA GLY A 192 -3.12 19.10 -7.82
C GLY A 192 -4.37 19.87 -7.38
N TRP A 193 -4.13 20.96 -6.64
CA TRP A 193 -5.19 21.87 -6.24
C TRP A 193 -5.99 22.39 -7.46
N PRO A 194 -7.33 22.56 -7.40
CA PRO A 194 -8.22 22.38 -6.24
C PRO A 194 -8.77 20.96 -6.07
N THR A 195 -8.41 20.01 -6.91
CA THR A 195 -9.01 18.67 -6.94
C THR A 195 -8.35 17.65 -6.01
N GLY A 196 -7.17 17.94 -5.52
CA GLY A 196 -6.42 17.07 -4.62
C GLY A 196 -5.21 17.75 -4.00
N PRO A 197 -4.44 17.02 -3.19
CA PRO A 197 -3.28 17.54 -2.46
C PRO A 197 -1.98 17.54 -3.26
N GLY A 198 -1.99 17.14 -4.53
CA GLY A 198 -0.76 16.98 -5.33
C GLY A 198 0.07 18.26 -5.37
N ASP A 199 1.35 18.16 -5.00
CA ASP A 199 2.29 19.28 -4.90
C ASP A 199 3.73 18.76 -5.07
N PRO A 200 4.40 19.09 -6.19
CA PRO A 200 5.76 18.64 -6.45
C PRO A 200 6.80 19.20 -5.47
N GLU A 201 6.58 20.37 -4.86
CA GLU A 201 7.52 20.98 -3.92
C GLU A 201 7.47 20.22 -2.58
N ILE A 202 6.26 19.97 -2.07
CA ILE A 202 6.05 19.13 -0.87
C ILE A 202 6.59 17.70 -1.12
N ALA A 203 6.34 17.16 -2.30
CA ALA A 203 6.88 15.85 -2.69
C ALA A 203 8.40 15.82 -2.60
N LEU A 204 9.08 16.85 -3.13
CA LEU A 204 10.54 16.95 -3.10
C LEU A 204 11.07 17.11 -1.67
N GLU A 205 10.39 17.84 -0.80
CA GLU A 205 10.76 17.95 0.62
C GLU A 205 10.75 16.59 1.30
N HIS A 206 9.66 15.82 1.14
CA HIS A 206 9.56 14.49 1.71
C HIS A 206 10.56 13.51 1.09
N ALA A 207 10.80 13.54 -0.22
CA ALA A 207 11.76 12.67 -0.88
C ALA A 207 13.21 12.92 -0.38
N ARG A 208 13.59 14.18 -0.21
CA ARG A 208 14.87 14.55 0.40
C ARG A 208 15.01 14.05 1.83
N LYS A 209 13.92 14.18 2.60
CA LYS A 209 13.91 13.69 3.98
C LYS A 209 14.04 12.18 4.06
N ALA A 210 13.45 11.44 3.14
CA ALA A 210 13.62 9.98 3.06
C ALA A 210 15.09 9.60 2.77
N ASP A 211 15.73 10.23 1.80
CA ASP A 211 17.16 9.97 1.49
C ASP A 211 18.09 10.40 2.65
N GLU A 212 17.80 11.53 3.33
CA GLU A 212 18.55 11.98 4.51
C GLU A 212 18.48 10.95 5.67
N LEU A 213 17.29 10.43 5.93
CA LEU A 213 17.05 9.52 7.05
C LEU A 213 17.59 8.11 6.80
N ALA A 214 17.53 7.63 5.56
CA ALA A 214 18.02 6.31 5.16
C ALA A 214 18.84 6.43 3.85
N PRO A 215 20.05 6.99 3.93
CA PRO A 215 20.90 7.19 2.77
C PRO A 215 21.33 5.84 2.20
N GLY A 216 21.27 5.74 0.88
CA GLY A 216 21.66 4.52 0.18
C GLY A 216 20.54 3.48 0.03
N ASN A 217 19.31 3.81 0.38
CA ASN A 217 18.15 3.01 0.01
C ASN A 217 17.75 3.31 -1.45
N PRO A 218 17.71 2.31 -2.36
CA PRO A 218 17.39 2.56 -3.78
C PRO A 218 16.00 3.14 -4.00
N GLU A 219 15.01 2.73 -3.21
CA GLU A 219 13.63 3.24 -3.36
C GLU A 219 13.51 4.71 -2.99
N ASN A 220 14.24 5.17 -1.95
CA ASN A 220 14.29 6.58 -1.58
C ASN A 220 14.92 7.42 -2.69
N LEU A 221 15.99 6.93 -3.30
CA LEU A 221 16.65 7.60 -4.43
C LEU A 221 15.77 7.61 -5.69
N LEU A 222 14.98 6.55 -5.93
CA LEU A 222 14.00 6.52 -7.02
C LEU A 222 12.92 7.59 -6.80
N ALA A 223 12.36 7.68 -5.60
CA ALA A 223 11.38 8.70 -5.24
C ALA A 223 11.97 10.12 -5.32
N LEU A 224 13.21 10.30 -4.87
CA LEU A 224 13.92 11.57 -4.96
C LEU A 224 14.14 11.98 -6.42
N GLY A 225 14.55 11.07 -7.28
CA GLY A 225 14.72 11.32 -8.71
C GLY A 225 13.41 11.71 -9.39
N GLU A 226 12.31 11.03 -9.08
CA GLU A 226 10.97 11.36 -9.59
C GLU A 226 10.53 12.77 -9.14
N ALA A 227 10.74 13.12 -7.85
CA ALA A 227 10.40 14.42 -7.31
C ALA A 227 11.25 15.56 -7.89
N LEU A 228 12.56 15.35 -8.06
CA LEU A 228 13.46 16.30 -8.70
C LEU A 228 13.08 16.58 -10.16
N ALA A 229 12.70 15.52 -10.90
CA ALA A 229 12.23 15.67 -12.27
C ALA A 229 10.94 16.49 -12.34
N ALA A 230 9.98 16.20 -11.47
CA ALA A 230 8.71 16.93 -11.38
C ALA A 230 8.91 18.41 -10.98
N ALA A 231 9.92 18.68 -10.15
CA ALA A 231 10.32 20.04 -9.76
C ALA A 231 11.21 20.75 -10.80
N GLY A 232 11.35 20.21 -12.03
CA GLY A 232 12.10 20.84 -13.11
C GLY A 232 13.63 20.77 -12.97
N SER A 233 14.15 19.83 -12.20
CA SER A 233 15.59 19.64 -11.95
C SER A 233 16.10 18.33 -12.59
N PRO A 234 16.22 18.24 -13.92
CA PRO A 234 16.50 16.98 -14.62
C PRO A 234 17.90 16.41 -14.34
N GLU A 235 18.93 17.25 -14.19
CA GLU A 235 20.29 16.77 -13.94
C GLU A 235 20.45 16.15 -12.52
N PRO A 236 19.97 16.80 -11.43
CA PRO A 236 19.89 16.15 -10.13
C PRO A 236 19.04 14.86 -10.13
N ALA A 237 17.91 14.84 -10.88
CA ALA A 237 17.08 13.66 -11.03
C ALA A 237 17.85 12.49 -11.68
N ARG A 238 18.61 12.78 -12.74
CA ARG A 238 19.49 11.80 -13.43
C ARG A 238 20.52 11.20 -12.47
N LEU A 239 21.14 12.06 -11.66
CA LEU A 239 22.12 11.61 -10.67
C LEU A 239 21.49 10.67 -9.62
N ALA A 240 20.32 11.05 -9.08
CA ALA A 240 19.60 10.22 -8.12
C ALA A 240 19.23 8.84 -8.70
N HIS A 241 18.68 8.80 -9.91
CA HIS A 241 18.35 7.54 -10.56
C HIS A 241 19.59 6.69 -10.92
N THR A 242 20.71 7.32 -11.31
CA THR A 242 21.96 6.60 -11.56
C THR A 242 22.44 5.90 -10.30
N ARG A 243 22.49 6.65 -9.18
CA ARG A 243 22.88 6.10 -7.88
C ARG A 243 21.94 5.00 -7.39
N ALA A 244 20.61 5.17 -7.57
CA ALA A 244 19.64 4.12 -7.27
C ALA A 244 19.93 2.82 -8.03
N GLY A 245 20.23 2.92 -9.33
CA GLY A 245 20.54 1.77 -10.17
C GLY A 245 21.85 1.08 -9.78
N GLU A 246 22.89 1.82 -9.38
CA GLU A 246 24.15 1.28 -8.91
C GLU A 246 23.99 0.49 -7.60
N LEU A 247 23.28 1.08 -6.63
CA LEU A 247 22.99 0.44 -5.35
C LEU A 247 22.11 -0.80 -5.52
N ALA A 248 21.09 -0.71 -6.37
CA ALA A 248 20.23 -1.84 -6.66
C ALA A 248 21.00 -3.01 -7.29
N LYS A 249 21.94 -2.75 -8.19
CA LYS A 249 22.81 -3.80 -8.74
C LYS A 249 23.66 -4.47 -7.68
N ALA A 250 24.29 -3.71 -6.79
CA ALA A 250 25.07 -4.27 -5.68
C ALA A 250 24.21 -5.13 -4.73
N LEU A 251 22.98 -4.69 -4.45
CA LEU A 251 22.01 -5.46 -3.65
C LEU A 251 21.55 -6.75 -4.37
N ALA A 252 21.42 -6.73 -5.69
CA ALA A 252 21.10 -7.92 -6.47
C ALA A 252 22.22 -8.96 -6.41
N GLU A 253 23.49 -8.53 -6.42
CA GLU A 253 24.66 -9.40 -6.25
C GLU A 253 24.70 -10.04 -4.84
N SER A 254 24.18 -9.35 -3.83
CA SER A 254 24.04 -9.88 -2.46
C SER A 254 22.78 -10.74 -2.25
N GLY A 255 21.97 -10.94 -3.29
CA GLY A 255 20.79 -11.82 -3.24
C GLY A 255 19.50 -11.15 -2.76
N ASN A 256 19.43 -9.81 -2.72
CA ASN A 256 18.18 -9.13 -2.41
C ASN A 256 17.14 -9.43 -3.51
N PRO A 257 15.94 -9.96 -3.16
CA PRO A 257 14.96 -10.42 -4.14
C PRO A 257 14.33 -9.30 -4.97
N ASP A 258 14.25 -8.07 -4.43
CA ASP A 258 13.56 -6.94 -5.04
C ASP A 258 14.52 -6.02 -5.83
N ALA A 259 15.83 -6.21 -5.66
CA ALA A 259 16.86 -5.31 -6.19
C ALA A 259 16.89 -5.20 -7.72
N ARG A 260 16.54 -6.27 -8.45
CA ARG A 260 16.46 -6.24 -9.91
C ARG A 260 15.36 -5.30 -10.39
N GLU A 261 14.24 -5.29 -9.71
CA GLU A 261 13.12 -4.39 -10.02
C GLU A 261 13.51 -2.92 -9.83
N TRP A 262 14.21 -2.61 -8.75
CA TRP A 262 14.73 -1.25 -8.51
C TRP A 262 15.74 -0.82 -9.57
N ALA A 263 16.62 -1.71 -10.00
CA ALA A 263 17.56 -1.42 -11.09
C ALA A 263 16.85 -1.15 -12.41
N ASP A 264 15.81 -1.92 -12.73
CA ASP A 264 14.99 -1.72 -13.92
C ASP A 264 14.18 -0.42 -13.85
N ALA A 265 13.65 -0.08 -12.67
CA ALA A 265 12.95 1.20 -12.44
C ALA A 265 13.89 2.39 -12.67
N ALA A 266 15.10 2.35 -12.13
CA ALA A 266 16.13 3.37 -12.37
C ALA A 266 16.47 3.51 -13.86
N ALA A 267 16.64 2.39 -14.56
CA ALA A 267 16.91 2.40 -15.99
C ALA A 267 15.75 2.96 -16.83
N ARG A 268 14.49 2.68 -16.44
CA ARG A 268 13.31 3.29 -17.10
C ARG A 268 13.27 4.81 -16.87
N ALA A 269 13.49 5.26 -15.64
CA ALA A 269 13.49 6.67 -15.30
C ALA A 269 14.59 7.45 -16.05
N LEU A 270 15.80 6.91 -16.14
CA LEU A 270 16.90 7.51 -16.90
C LEU A 270 16.61 7.63 -18.41
N ARG A 271 15.86 6.68 -18.98
CA ARG A 271 15.41 6.79 -20.39
C ARG A 271 14.38 7.90 -20.59
N ALA A 272 13.48 8.09 -19.62
CA ALA A 272 12.46 9.14 -19.68
C ALA A 272 13.02 10.57 -19.53
N LEU A 273 14.22 10.73 -18.98
CA LEU A 273 14.92 12.01 -18.82
C LEU A 273 15.83 12.37 -20.01
N ARG A 274 15.83 11.59 -21.09
CA ARG A 274 16.56 11.88 -22.33
C ARG A 274 15.74 12.79 -23.24
#